data_2192582a0674e10382900f6dfe2d8197
#
_entry.id   2192582a0674e10382900f6dfe2d8197
#
_cell.length_a   1.000
_cell.length_b   1.000
_cell.length_c   1.000
_cell.angle_alpha   90.00
_cell.angle_beta   90.00
_cell.angle_gamma   90.00
#
_symmetry.space_group_name_H-M   'P 1'
#
loop_
_entity.id
_entity.type
_entity.pdbx_description
1 polymer ?
#
loop_
_entity_poly.entity_id
_entity_poly.type
_entity_poly.pdbx_seq_one_letter_code
_entity_poly.pdbx_strand_id
1 'polypeptide(L)'
;MSFTKDYCIFFARKHPNCSIEKNQDSETFETFFTVRGPFGVRIIKMNAVGTITQIHNSANWFQNNCVQAKGKKIPWTVFLCYDTDSYNADVTKFYKGDWETFRKMINTQRGVKKIVDMAVDADIEDIFLLDLHGISCFMGLDSDLTQEDIPSGRKGSAKLKQLFIEQRRLCRTQAVYHKGERAKKLIDALDMQKILDCSVLPFEQVEQIFKME
;
A
#
# COMPACT_ATOMS: atom_id res chain seq x y z
N MET A 1 5.16 -3.64 -2.64
CA MET A 1 3.75 -4.09 -2.57
C MET A 1 2.92 -2.88 -2.22
N SER A 2 1.82 -2.62 -2.90
CA SER A 2 0.98 -1.49 -2.55
C SER A 2 -0.11 -1.94 -1.57
N PHE A 3 0.04 -1.60 -0.31
CA PHE A 3 -0.96 -1.84 0.73
C PHE A 3 -2.32 -1.25 0.35
N THR A 4 -2.32 -0.10 -0.34
CA THR A 4 -3.54 0.53 -0.87
C THR A 4 -4.31 -0.40 -1.80
N LYS A 5 -3.61 -1.20 -2.65
CA LYS A 5 -4.27 -2.19 -3.52
C LYS A 5 -4.95 -3.27 -2.68
N ASP A 6 -4.22 -3.81 -1.71
CA ASP A 6 -4.73 -4.88 -0.87
C ASP A 6 -5.94 -4.39 -0.06
N TYR A 7 -5.92 -3.12 0.36
CA TYR A 7 -7.07 -2.46 0.96
C TYR A 7 -8.25 -2.29 -0.01
N CYS A 8 -8.01 -1.82 -1.24
CA CYS A 8 -9.08 -1.73 -2.24
C CYS A 8 -9.74 -3.09 -2.50
N ILE A 9 -8.93 -4.15 -2.58
CA ILE A 9 -9.43 -5.53 -2.74
C ILE A 9 -10.22 -5.98 -1.51
N PHE A 10 -9.71 -5.68 -0.31
CA PHE A 10 -10.41 -5.98 0.94
C PHE A 10 -11.76 -5.26 1.01
N PHE A 11 -11.81 -3.96 0.75
CA PHE A 11 -13.05 -3.19 0.73
C PHE A 11 -14.07 -3.79 -0.26
N ALA A 12 -13.63 -4.08 -1.48
CA ALA A 12 -14.50 -4.65 -2.48
C ALA A 12 -15.03 -6.05 -2.08
N ARG A 13 -14.22 -6.87 -1.43
CA ARG A 13 -14.66 -8.19 -0.92
C ARG A 13 -15.65 -8.07 0.23
N LYS A 14 -15.52 -7.06 1.08
CA LYS A 14 -16.47 -6.78 2.18
C LYS A 14 -17.79 -6.21 1.69
N HIS A 15 -17.80 -5.57 0.52
CA HIS A 15 -19.02 -5.00 -0.02
C HIS A 15 -19.87 -6.08 -0.70
N PRO A 16 -21.13 -6.31 -0.26
CA PRO A 16 -21.92 -7.49 -0.64
C PRO A 16 -22.22 -7.62 -2.14
N ASN A 17 -22.13 -6.53 -2.89
CA ASN A 17 -22.45 -6.49 -4.31
C ASN A 17 -21.24 -6.17 -5.20
N CYS A 18 -20.03 -6.38 -4.69
CA CYS A 18 -18.81 -6.18 -5.48
C CYS A 18 -18.21 -7.51 -5.94
N SER A 19 -17.81 -7.56 -7.20
CA SER A 19 -16.95 -8.61 -7.75
C SER A 19 -15.58 -8.07 -8.11
N ILE A 20 -14.56 -8.91 -8.01
CA ILE A 20 -13.18 -8.56 -8.31
C ILE A 20 -12.63 -9.57 -9.30
N GLU A 21 -12.12 -9.06 -10.41
CA GLU A 21 -11.42 -9.84 -11.42
C GLU A 21 -9.96 -9.41 -11.50
N LYS A 22 -9.04 -10.35 -11.44
CA LYS A 22 -7.64 -10.12 -11.77
C LYS A 22 -7.46 -10.29 -13.27
N ASN A 23 -6.95 -9.27 -13.91
CA ASN A 23 -6.73 -9.23 -15.35
C ASN A 23 -5.24 -9.01 -15.64
N GLN A 24 -4.83 -9.41 -16.83
CA GLN A 24 -3.51 -9.12 -17.35
C GLN A 24 -3.67 -8.40 -18.69
N ASP A 25 -2.94 -7.32 -18.87
CA ASP A 25 -2.90 -6.61 -20.14
C ASP A 25 -2.13 -7.46 -21.15
N SER A 26 -2.70 -7.64 -22.35
CA SER A 26 -2.14 -8.52 -23.40
C SER A 26 -0.87 -7.96 -24.05
N GLU A 27 -0.69 -6.64 -24.01
CA GLU A 27 0.45 -5.98 -24.65
C GLU A 27 1.60 -5.70 -23.69
N THR A 28 1.27 -5.29 -22.45
CA THR A 28 2.27 -4.89 -21.47
C THR A 28 2.53 -5.93 -20.40
N PHE A 29 1.74 -7.00 -20.37
CA PHE A 29 1.75 -8.04 -19.32
C PHE A 29 1.52 -7.49 -17.90
N GLU A 30 1.04 -6.25 -17.78
CA GLU A 30 0.73 -5.64 -16.50
C GLU A 30 -0.51 -6.27 -15.87
N THR A 31 -0.41 -6.59 -14.59
CA THR A 31 -1.56 -7.05 -13.81
C THR A 31 -2.36 -5.85 -13.32
N PHE A 32 -3.66 -5.88 -13.55
CA PHE A 32 -4.60 -4.92 -12.98
C PHE A 32 -5.84 -5.64 -12.43
N PHE A 33 -6.60 -4.93 -11.60
CA PHE A 33 -7.81 -5.47 -11.00
C PHE A 33 -8.99 -4.65 -11.47
N THR A 34 -10.04 -5.34 -11.90
CA THR A 34 -11.33 -4.74 -12.19
C THR A 34 -12.28 -5.05 -11.06
N VAL A 35 -12.77 -4.00 -10.41
CA VAL A 35 -13.81 -4.09 -9.38
C VAL A 35 -15.11 -3.62 -9.99
N ARG A 36 -16.14 -4.48 -9.97
CA ARG A 36 -17.50 -4.15 -10.40
C ARG A 36 -18.42 -4.18 -9.19
N GLY A 37 -19.22 -3.16 -9.03
CA GLY A 37 -20.15 -3.05 -7.91
C GLY A 37 -21.26 -2.06 -8.20
N PRO A 38 -22.14 -1.78 -7.21
CA PRO A 38 -23.25 -0.87 -7.36
C PRO A 38 -22.83 0.55 -7.70
N PHE A 39 -21.59 0.90 -7.41
CA PHE A 39 -20.98 2.20 -7.71
C PHE A 39 -20.24 2.23 -9.07
N GLY A 40 -20.52 1.27 -9.94
CA GLY A 40 -19.92 1.16 -11.26
C GLY A 40 -18.64 0.30 -11.30
N VAL A 41 -17.82 0.55 -12.32
CA VAL A 41 -16.59 -0.20 -12.56
C VAL A 41 -15.40 0.66 -12.21
N ARG A 42 -14.45 0.07 -11.46
CA ARG A 42 -13.17 0.69 -11.11
C ARG A 42 -12.03 -0.21 -11.59
N ILE A 43 -11.00 0.42 -12.13
CA ILE A 43 -9.77 -0.26 -12.54
C ILE A 43 -8.65 0.19 -11.61
N ILE A 44 -8.03 -0.77 -10.94
CA ILE A 44 -6.91 -0.52 -10.04
C ILE A 44 -5.64 -0.96 -10.75
N LYS A 45 -4.80 0.00 -11.12
CA LYS A 45 -3.46 -0.22 -11.64
C LYS A 45 -2.42 0.12 -10.59
N MET A 46 -1.31 -0.60 -10.59
CA MET A 46 -0.21 -0.35 -9.70
C MET A 46 1.09 -0.22 -10.47
N ASN A 47 1.95 0.66 -10.00
CA ASN A 47 3.31 0.77 -10.47
C ASN A 47 4.26 0.90 -9.26
N ALA A 48 5.20 -0.02 -9.16
CA ALA A 48 6.27 0.05 -8.17
C ALA A 48 7.44 0.81 -8.80
N VAL A 49 7.71 2.01 -8.29
CA VAL A 49 8.77 2.88 -8.83
C VAL A 49 10.15 2.65 -8.18
N GLY A 50 10.24 1.68 -7.28
CA GLY A 50 11.49 1.37 -6.57
C GLY A 50 11.74 2.32 -5.38
N THR A 51 12.82 3.04 -5.41
CA THR A 51 13.18 4.01 -4.36
C THR A 51 12.53 5.35 -4.61
N ILE A 52 12.39 6.15 -3.55
CA ILE A 52 11.80 7.49 -3.64
C ILE A 52 12.54 8.40 -4.62
N THR A 53 13.84 8.21 -4.81
CA THR A 53 14.63 8.96 -5.78
C THR A 53 14.24 8.70 -7.24
N GLN A 54 13.52 7.62 -7.50
CA GLN A 54 13.03 7.24 -8.83
C GLN A 54 11.58 7.64 -9.08
N ILE A 55 10.97 8.36 -8.15
CA ILE A 55 9.53 8.68 -8.21
C ILE A 55 9.16 9.51 -9.44
N HIS A 56 10.10 10.30 -9.98
CA HIS A 56 9.89 11.05 -11.21
C HIS A 56 9.59 10.15 -12.42
N ASN A 57 10.06 8.90 -12.41
CA ASN A 57 9.78 7.94 -13.46
C ASN A 57 8.30 7.53 -13.49
N SER A 58 7.60 7.63 -12.36
CA SER A 58 6.18 7.26 -12.29
C SER A 58 5.29 8.23 -13.06
N ALA A 59 5.66 9.50 -13.19
CA ALA A 59 4.91 10.45 -14.01
C ALA A 59 4.94 10.04 -15.48
N ASN A 60 6.12 9.68 -16.00
CA ASN A 60 6.28 9.21 -17.36
C ASN A 60 5.55 7.88 -17.60
N TRP A 61 5.67 6.94 -16.67
CA TRP A 61 4.93 5.69 -16.74
C TRP A 61 3.43 5.93 -16.76
N PHE A 62 2.91 6.77 -15.86
CA PHE A 62 1.49 7.11 -15.79
C PHE A 62 1.01 7.75 -17.09
N GLN A 63 1.77 8.69 -17.64
CA GLN A 63 1.43 9.34 -18.91
C GLN A 63 1.31 8.32 -20.04
N ASN A 64 2.28 7.44 -20.18
CA ASN A 64 2.34 6.48 -21.30
C ASN A 64 1.29 5.38 -21.15
N ASN A 65 1.12 4.84 -19.95
CA ASN A 65 0.31 3.64 -19.72
C ASN A 65 -1.12 3.92 -19.24
N CYS A 66 -1.39 5.11 -18.73
CA CYS A 66 -2.71 5.45 -18.22
C CYS A 66 -3.40 6.56 -19.02
N VAL A 67 -2.66 7.57 -19.46
CA VAL A 67 -3.22 8.72 -20.14
C VAL A 67 -3.21 8.56 -21.66
N GLN A 68 -2.09 8.14 -22.25
CA GLN A 68 -1.93 8.04 -23.70
C GLN A 68 -2.49 6.74 -24.28
N ALA A 69 -2.28 5.62 -23.60
CA ALA A 69 -2.58 4.28 -24.14
C ALA A 69 -4.05 4.03 -24.50
N LYS A 70 -5.00 4.85 -24.04
CA LYS A 70 -6.43 4.59 -24.26
C LYS A 70 -7.21 5.70 -24.95
N GLY A 71 -6.59 6.78 -25.39
CA GLY A 71 -7.26 7.84 -26.16
C GLY A 71 -8.48 8.51 -25.50
N LYS A 72 -8.85 8.07 -24.29
CA LYS A 72 -10.01 8.51 -23.53
C LYS A 72 -9.61 9.30 -22.31
N LYS A 73 -10.33 10.36 -22.02
CA LYS A 73 -10.25 11.09 -20.76
C LYS A 73 -10.86 10.21 -19.66
N ILE A 74 -10.06 9.36 -19.05
CA ILE A 74 -10.48 8.58 -17.87
C ILE A 74 -10.16 9.43 -16.64
N PRO A 75 -11.12 9.68 -15.74
CA PRO A 75 -10.85 10.40 -14.51
C PRO A 75 -10.07 9.51 -13.53
N TRP A 76 -8.75 9.71 -13.48
CA TRP A 76 -7.86 8.98 -12.58
C TRP A 76 -7.80 9.64 -11.21
N THR A 77 -7.88 8.82 -10.16
CA THR A 77 -7.38 9.18 -8.83
C THR A 77 -6.05 8.44 -8.64
N VAL A 78 -5.03 9.21 -8.30
CA VAL A 78 -3.67 8.70 -8.13
C VAL A 78 -3.34 8.66 -6.64
N PHE A 79 -2.99 7.48 -6.13
CA PHE A 79 -2.48 7.32 -4.78
C PHE A 79 -0.95 7.23 -4.82
N LEU A 80 -0.30 8.19 -4.20
CA LEU A 80 1.14 8.22 -4.05
C LEU A 80 1.49 7.59 -2.69
N CYS A 81 1.89 6.30 -2.73
CA CYS A 81 2.22 5.54 -1.52
C CYS A 81 3.73 5.57 -1.30
N TYR A 82 4.16 6.15 -0.19
CA TYR A 82 5.57 6.31 0.13
C TYR A 82 5.82 6.37 1.63
N ASP A 83 7.03 6.05 2.04
CA ASP A 83 7.51 6.32 3.40
C ASP A 83 8.17 7.72 3.47
N THR A 84 8.10 8.34 4.65
CA THR A 84 8.66 9.67 4.88
C THR A 84 10.09 9.63 5.41
N ASP A 85 10.65 8.47 5.63
CA ASP A 85 11.99 8.29 6.18
C ASP A 85 13.05 9.01 5.35
N SER A 86 12.88 9.03 4.03
CA SER A 86 13.77 9.73 3.10
C SER A 86 13.77 11.26 3.23
N TYR A 87 12.70 11.85 3.77
CA TYR A 87 12.64 13.29 4.02
C TYR A 87 13.40 13.71 5.26
N ASN A 88 13.52 12.82 6.22
CA ASN A 88 14.10 13.09 7.53
C ASN A 88 15.57 12.66 7.61
N ALA A 89 16.09 11.99 6.58
CA ALA A 89 17.46 11.55 6.54
C ALA A 89 18.30 12.57 5.74
N ASP A 90 19.26 13.19 6.39
CA ASP A 90 20.26 14.07 5.74
C ASP A 90 21.08 13.36 4.67
N VAL A 91 21.00 12.05 4.63
CA VAL A 91 21.74 11.19 3.70
C VAL A 91 21.04 11.00 2.36
N THR A 92 19.78 11.38 2.20
CA THR A 92 19.08 11.26 0.92
C THR A 92 19.16 12.58 0.14
N LYS A 93 19.48 12.48 -1.15
CA LYS A 93 19.51 13.63 -2.07
C LYS A 93 18.10 14.04 -2.55
N PHE A 94 17.07 13.43 -1.97
CA PHE A 94 15.70 13.71 -2.32
C PHE A 94 15.15 14.80 -1.40
N TYR A 95 14.85 15.95 -1.98
CA TYR A 95 14.33 17.11 -1.27
C TYR A 95 12.81 17.20 -1.41
N LYS A 96 12.16 17.82 -0.41
CA LYS A 96 10.71 18.07 -0.44
C LYS A 96 10.28 18.82 -1.70
N GLY A 97 11.10 19.74 -2.20
CA GLY A 97 10.86 20.46 -3.45
C GLY A 97 10.78 19.55 -4.69
N ASP A 98 11.57 18.48 -4.74
CA ASP A 98 11.50 17.49 -5.83
C ASP A 98 10.19 16.74 -5.79
N TRP A 99 9.72 16.39 -4.59
CA TRP A 99 8.42 15.75 -4.38
C TRP A 99 7.26 16.64 -4.82
N GLU A 100 7.30 17.91 -4.46
CA GLU A 100 6.29 18.89 -4.87
C GLU A 100 6.32 19.12 -6.39
N THR A 101 7.50 19.13 -7.00
CA THR A 101 7.64 19.21 -8.45
C THR A 101 7.04 18.01 -9.14
N PHE A 102 7.31 16.80 -8.64
CA PHE A 102 6.69 15.58 -9.14
C PHE A 102 5.16 15.62 -9.04
N ARG A 103 4.63 16.07 -7.90
CA ARG A 103 3.18 16.21 -7.69
C ARG A 103 2.55 17.18 -8.70
N LYS A 104 3.21 18.31 -8.97
CA LYS A 104 2.75 19.25 -10.00
C LYS A 104 2.76 18.61 -11.40
N MET A 105 3.78 17.83 -11.72
CA MET A 105 3.84 17.09 -13.00
C MET A 105 2.65 16.15 -13.15
N ILE A 106 2.34 15.36 -12.13
CA ILE A 106 1.17 14.46 -12.14
C ILE A 106 -0.12 15.26 -12.32
N ASN A 107 -0.29 16.35 -11.58
CA ASN A 107 -1.49 17.18 -11.61
C ASN A 107 -1.75 17.84 -12.99
N THR A 108 -0.72 18.02 -13.79
CA THR A 108 -0.86 18.57 -15.15
C THR A 108 -1.30 17.52 -16.18
N GLN A 109 -1.28 16.23 -15.81
CA GLN A 109 -1.71 15.17 -16.72
C GLN A 109 -3.21 15.22 -16.97
N ARG A 110 -3.60 15.02 -18.22
CA ARG A 110 -5.03 14.98 -18.59
C ARG A 110 -5.71 13.80 -17.90
N GLY A 111 -6.88 14.06 -17.32
CA GLY A 111 -7.70 13.05 -16.68
C GLY A 111 -7.32 12.73 -15.24
N VAL A 112 -6.38 13.43 -14.63
CA VAL A 112 -6.15 13.35 -13.18
C VAL A 112 -7.21 14.18 -12.47
N LYS A 113 -8.05 13.51 -11.70
CA LYS A 113 -9.10 14.12 -10.89
C LYS A 113 -8.59 14.50 -9.50
N LYS A 114 -7.81 13.64 -8.91
CA LYS A 114 -7.31 13.79 -7.53
C LYS A 114 -5.97 13.07 -7.34
N ILE A 115 -5.12 13.67 -6.52
CA ILE A 115 -3.91 13.02 -6.00
C ILE A 115 -4.06 12.92 -4.49
N VAL A 116 -3.83 11.74 -3.96
CA VAL A 116 -3.91 11.42 -2.52
C VAL A 116 -2.55 10.93 -2.07
N ASP A 117 -1.99 11.57 -1.05
CA ASP A 117 -0.77 11.11 -0.41
C ASP A 117 -1.10 10.05 0.64
N MET A 118 -0.50 8.87 0.48
CA MET A 118 -0.51 7.78 1.43
C MET A 118 0.89 7.71 2.06
N ALA A 119 1.21 8.76 2.82
CA ALA A 119 2.52 8.91 3.44
C ALA A 119 2.55 8.20 4.79
N VAL A 120 3.48 7.28 4.97
CA VAL A 120 3.70 6.55 6.22
C VAL A 120 4.96 7.10 6.88
N ASP A 121 4.90 7.36 8.18
CA ASP A 121 6.08 7.73 8.94
C ASP A 121 6.99 6.50 9.09
N ALA A 122 8.27 6.70 8.89
CA ALA A 122 9.31 5.69 8.82
C ALA A 122 9.13 4.66 7.70
N ASP A 123 8.34 3.60 7.84
CA ASP A 123 8.02 2.67 6.74
C ASP A 123 6.62 2.04 6.87
N ILE A 124 6.12 1.51 5.76
CA ILE A 124 4.76 0.95 5.66
C ILE A 124 4.53 -0.20 6.64
N GLU A 125 5.57 -0.88 7.03
CA GLU A 125 5.52 -2.01 7.94
C GLU A 125 5.10 -1.61 9.37
N ASP A 126 5.22 -0.32 9.73
CA ASP A 126 4.73 0.17 11.04
C ASP A 126 3.21 -0.01 11.18
N ILE A 127 2.45 0.09 10.09
CA ILE A 127 0.99 -0.13 10.16
C ILE A 127 0.61 -1.59 10.41
N PHE A 128 1.47 -2.56 10.09
CA PHE A 128 1.20 -3.97 10.39
C PHE A 128 1.20 -4.24 11.89
N LEU A 129 2.01 -3.49 12.65
CA LEU A 129 2.07 -3.58 14.12
C LEU A 129 0.80 -3.06 14.82
N LEU A 130 -0.14 -2.48 14.09
CA LEU A 130 -1.46 -2.11 14.62
C LEU A 130 -2.34 -3.35 14.87
N ASP A 131 -2.02 -4.48 14.25
CA ASP A 131 -2.73 -5.74 14.47
C ASP A 131 -1.81 -6.85 15.00
N LEU A 132 -1.47 -6.78 16.27
CA LEU A 132 -0.63 -7.77 16.93
C LEU A 132 -1.30 -9.15 17.01
N HIS A 133 -2.63 -9.20 17.12
CA HIS A 133 -3.38 -10.46 17.06
C HIS A 133 -3.19 -11.19 15.72
N GLY A 134 -3.36 -10.49 14.60
CA GLY A 134 -3.14 -11.07 13.27
C GLY A 134 -1.70 -11.54 13.08
N ILE A 135 -0.71 -10.81 13.62
CA ILE A 135 0.69 -11.24 13.61
C ILE A 135 0.87 -12.51 14.45
N SER A 136 0.26 -12.59 15.64
CA SER A 136 0.31 -13.76 16.53
C SER A 136 -0.28 -14.99 15.84
N CYS A 137 -1.44 -14.86 15.23
CA CYS A 137 -2.08 -15.92 14.44
C CYS A 137 -1.20 -16.38 13.26
N PHE A 138 -0.60 -15.44 12.54
CA PHE A 138 0.33 -15.76 11.45
C PHE A 138 1.54 -16.55 11.93
N MET A 139 2.04 -16.23 13.11
CA MET A 139 3.16 -16.91 13.72
C MET A 139 2.78 -18.24 14.39
N GLY A 140 1.49 -18.50 14.60
CA GLY A 140 1.00 -19.68 15.31
C GLY A 140 1.37 -19.65 16.78
N LEU A 141 1.27 -18.49 17.43
CA LEU A 141 1.58 -18.35 18.86
C LEU A 141 0.35 -18.77 19.70
N ASP A 142 0.60 -19.36 20.88
CA ASP A 142 -0.44 -19.77 21.82
C ASP A 142 -1.10 -18.59 22.55
N SER A 143 -0.43 -17.42 22.58
CA SER A 143 -0.94 -16.18 23.17
C SER A 143 -0.66 -15.01 22.24
N ASP A 144 -1.49 -13.98 22.35
CA ASP A 144 -1.33 -12.78 21.56
C ASP A 144 -0.12 -11.97 22.04
N LEU A 145 0.56 -11.38 21.06
CA LEU A 145 1.60 -10.37 21.30
C LEU A 145 0.95 -9.10 21.87
N THR A 146 1.72 -8.43 22.71
CA THR A 146 1.37 -7.14 23.33
C THR A 146 2.28 -6.03 22.83
N GLN A 147 2.00 -4.79 23.18
CA GLN A 147 2.87 -3.64 22.83
C GLN A 147 4.26 -3.77 23.46
N GLU A 148 4.39 -4.49 24.59
CA GLU A 148 5.66 -4.72 25.27
C GLU A 148 6.57 -5.67 24.51
N ASP A 149 5.99 -6.53 23.67
CA ASP A 149 6.74 -7.48 22.83
C ASP A 149 7.33 -6.81 21.58
N ILE A 150 6.91 -5.56 21.25
CA ILE A 150 7.41 -4.85 20.08
C ILE A 150 8.83 -4.37 20.36
N PRO A 151 9.83 -4.82 19.56
CA PRO A 151 11.20 -4.34 19.73
C PRO A 151 11.32 -2.84 19.56
N SER A 152 12.20 -2.22 20.30
CA SER A 152 12.53 -0.81 20.14
C SER A 152 13.14 -0.54 18.77
N GLY A 153 12.86 0.64 18.19
CA GLY A 153 13.41 1.04 16.91
C GLY A 153 12.47 1.99 16.15
N ARG A 154 13.00 2.61 15.12
CA ARG A 154 12.24 3.59 14.36
C ARG A 154 11.42 2.96 13.22
N LYS A 155 11.97 1.92 12.56
CA LYS A 155 11.37 1.33 11.35
C LYS A 155 10.58 0.08 11.67
N GLY A 156 9.34 0.01 11.22
CA GLY A 156 8.45 -1.14 11.37
C GLY A 156 9.03 -2.42 10.77
N SER A 157 9.70 -2.35 9.63
CA SER A 157 10.37 -3.50 9.02
C SER A 157 11.49 -4.10 9.89
N ALA A 158 12.24 -3.24 10.59
CA ALA A 158 13.28 -3.69 11.52
C ALA A 158 12.65 -4.29 12.78
N LYS A 159 11.59 -3.64 13.33
CA LYS A 159 10.83 -4.15 14.47
C LYS A 159 10.24 -5.52 14.17
N LEU A 160 9.54 -5.67 13.03
CA LEU A 160 8.97 -6.96 12.62
C LEU A 160 10.04 -8.04 12.47
N LYS A 161 11.14 -7.72 11.78
CA LYS A 161 12.24 -8.69 11.63
C LYS A 161 12.76 -9.18 12.96
N GLN A 162 12.99 -8.26 13.90
CA GLN A 162 13.50 -8.58 15.23
C GLN A 162 12.45 -9.37 16.03
N LEU A 163 11.19 -8.96 16.03
CA LEU A 163 10.06 -9.64 16.67
C LEU A 163 9.98 -11.11 16.21
N PHE A 164 10.03 -11.36 14.90
CA PHE A 164 9.99 -12.72 14.37
C PHE A 164 11.20 -13.56 14.79
N ILE A 165 12.40 -12.95 14.88
CA ILE A 165 13.61 -13.65 15.37
C ILE A 165 13.43 -14.04 16.85
N GLU A 166 12.94 -13.13 17.69
CA GLU A 166 12.74 -13.34 19.11
C GLU A 166 11.69 -14.42 19.37
N GLN A 167 10.53 -14.34 18.74
CA GLN A 167 9.46 -15.32 18.89
C GLN A 167 9.85 -16.71 18.37
N ARG A 168 10.66 -16.81 17.33
CA ARG A 168 11.22 -18.11 16.89
C ARG A 168 12.11 -18.76 17.94
N ARG A 169 12.82 -17.97 18.72
CA ARG A 169 13.66 -18.48 19.83
C ARG A 169 12.82 -18.90 21.03
N LEU A 170 11.77 -18.13 21.35
CA LEU A 170 10.92 -18.35 22.52
C LEU A 170 9.88 -19.46 22.29
N CYS A 171 9.15 -19.38 21.19
CA CYS A 171 7.96 -20.19 20.92
C CYS A 171 8.17 -21.25 19.84
N ARG A 172 9.39 -21.39 19.29
CA ARG A 172 9.76 -22.34 18.22
C ARG A 172 8.89 -22.23 16.94
N THR A 173 8.25 -21.08 16.71
CA THR A 173 7.51 -20.84 15.47
C THR A 173 8.42 -20.96 14.25
N GLN A 174 7.88 -21.44 13.12
CA GLN A 174 8.58 -21.50 11.83
C GLN A 174 8.31 -20.28 10.96
N ALA A 175 7.45 -19.37 11.40
CA ALA A 175 7.12 -18.16 10.64
C ALA A 175 8.35 -17.26 10.44
N VAL A 176 8.47 -16.71 9.25
CA VAL A 176 9.55 -15.78 8.87
C VAL A 176 8.94 -14.53 8.26
N TYR A 177 9.38 -13.38 8.75
CA TYR A 177 9.02 -12.12 8.11
C TYR A 177 9.82 -11.93 6.82
N HIS A 178 9.12 -11.58 5.76
CA HIS A 178 9.69 -11.20 4.47
C HIS A 178 9.15 -9.85 4.03
N LYS A 179 10.04 -8.98 3.55
CA LYS A 179 9.68 -7.69 2.99
C LYS A 179 9.20 -7.80 1.52
N GLY A 180 8.44 -6.80 1.08
CA GLY A 180 7.98 -6.69 -0.31
C GLY A 180 6.87 -7.69 -0.65
N GLU A 181 6.91 -8.26 -1.85
CA GLU A 181 5.84 -9.17 -2.33
C GLU A 181 5.65 -10.41 -1.45
N ARG A 182 6.72 -10.86 -0.80
CA ARG A 182 6.67 -12.01 0.11
C ARG A 182 5.91 -11.73 1.41
N ALA A 183 5.68 -10.46 1.76
CA ALA A 183 4.86 -10.07 2.91
C ALA A 183 3.37 -10.37 2.72
N LYS A 184 2.94 -10.75 1.50
CA LYS A 184 1.53 -11.01 1.20
C LYS A 184 0.87 -11.97 2.17
N LYS A 185 1.54 -13.05 2.55
CA LYS A 185 0.98 -14.04 3.49
C LYS A 185 0.73 -13.46 4.88
N LEU A 186 1.63 -12.59 5.35
CA LEU A 186 1.41 -11.85 6.59
C LEU A 186 0.22 -10.89 6.44
N ILE A 187 0.20 -10.09 5.37
CA ILE A 187 -0.88 -9.13 5.11
C ILE A 187 -2.24 -9.83 5.04
N ASP A 188 -2.31 -11.03 4.43
CA ASP A 188 -3.54 -11.81 4.32
C ASP A 188 -4.04 -12.32 5.71
N ALA A 189 -3.16 -12.41 6.70
CA ALA A 189 -3.50 -12.81 8.06
C ALA A 189 -3.90 -11.63 8.98
N LEU A 190 -3.61 -10.38 8.56
CA LEU A 190 -3.93 -9.19 9.35
C LEU A 190 -5.41 -8.83 9.24
N ASP A 191 -5.97 -8.32 10.33
CA ASP A 191 -7.29 -7.68 10.33
C ASP A 191 -7.19 -6.27 9.73
N MET A 192 -7.56 -6.19 8.46
CA MET A 192 -7.52 -4.93 7.72
C MET A 192 -8.46 -3.88 8.29
N GLN A 193 -9.61 -4.28 8.87
CA GLN A 193 -10.54 -3.33 9.46
C GLN A 193 -9.92 -2.67 10.69
N LYS A 194 -9.33 -3.46 11.57
CA LYS A 194 -8.62 -2.96 12.75
C LYS A 194 -7.48 -2.02 12.39
N ILE A 195 -6.68 -2.38 11.37
CA ILE A 195 -5.60 -1.53 10.88
C ILE A 195 -6.12 -0.19 10.38
N LEU A 196 -7.25 -0.19 9.65
CA LEU A 196 -7.85 1.02 9.12
C LEU A 196 -8.37 1.94 10.23
N ASP A 197 -9.05 1.35 11.20
CA ASP A 197 -9.63 2.09 12.33
C ASP A 197 -8.55 2.75 13.21
N CYS A 198 -7.36 2.14 13.26
CA CYS A 198 -6.22 2.62 14.04
C CYS A 198 -5.19 3.43 13.23
N SER A 199 -5.25 3.39 11.91
CA SER A 199 -4.26 4.02 11.04
C SER A 199 -4.52 5.52 10.87
N VAL A 200 -3.42 6.28 10.79
CA VAL A 200 -3.45 7.72 10.44
C VAL A 200 -3.47 7.95 8.92
N LEU A 201 -3.42 6.89 8.12
CA LEU A 201 -3.46 7.02 6.66
C LEU A 201 -4.88 7.38 6.18
N PRO A 202 -5.01 8.19 5.12
CA PRO A 202 -6.30 8.66 4.62
C PRO A 202 -7.04 7.56 3.81
N PHE A 203 -7.28 6.38 4.42
CA PHE A 203 -7.96 5.27 3.77
C PHE A 203 -9.42 5.59 3.43
N GLU A 204 -10.07 6.50 4.15
CA GLU A 204 -11.40 6.99 3.80
C GLU A 204 -11.47 7.59 2.39
N GLN A 205 -10.34 8.11 1.90
CA GLN A 205 -10.23 8.59 0.52
C GLN A 205 -10.29 7.45 -0.51
N VAL A 206 -9.82 6.28 -0.15
CA VAL A 206 -9.94 5.07 -0.97
C VAL A 206 -11.38 4.60 -0.98
N GLU A 207 -12.04 4.56 0.18
CA GLU A 207 -13.44 4.19 0.30
C GLU A 207 -14.36 5.09 -0.53
N GLN A 208 -14.10 6.39 -0.49
CA GLN A 208 -14.89 7.36 -1.25
C GLN A 208 -14.94 7.06 -2.75
N ILE A 209 -13.86 6.48 -3.32
CA ILE A 209 -13.84 6.10 -4.74
C ILE A 209 -14.90 5.04 -5.05
N PHE A 210 -15.17 4.17 -4.08
CA PHE A 210 -16.17 3.11 -4.23
C PHE A 210 -17.59 3.56 -3.88
N LYS A 211 -17.73 4.66 -3.14
CA LYS A 211 -19.01 5.24 -2.70
C LYS A 211 -19.53 6.36 -3.64
N MET A 212 -18.70 6.88 -4.54
CA MET A 212 -19.10 7.92 -5.49
C MET A 212 -19.92 7.32 -6.64
N GLU A 213 -21.09 7.90 -6.87
CA GLU A 213 -21.92 7.71 -8.07
C GLU A 213 -21.25 8.20 -9.36
#